data_51b30e04d7b61e28cb925f5ebd3a3fea
#
_entry.id   51b30e04d7b61e28cb925f5ebd3a3fea
#
_cell.length_a   1.000
_cell.length_b   1.000
_cell.length_c   1.000
_cell.angle_alpha   90.00
_cell.angle_beta   90.00
_cell.angle_gamma   90.00
#
_symmetry.space_group_name_H-M   'P 1'
#
loop_
_entity.id
_entity.type
_entity.pdbx_description
1 polymer ?
#
loop_
_entity_poly.entity_id
_entity_poly.type
_entity_poly.pdbx_seq_one_letter_code
_entity_poly.pdbx_strand_id
1 'polypeptide(L)'
;MSAFKSYRVSHEYVQTNPATPEQVFPLLCPVREADWLPGWQYRLIYSDSGVAELGCVFTTPNPPASPSGQPLRPNQAASENTWIVTEYDPTTFRIAYVWINPGKIITELRIQLTSAEPGVTRSQICYRCTGLSEEGNRELRGYDRKWFEARLQNWETTINHYLRTGEKMPAASG
;
A
#
# COMPACT_ATOMS: atom_id res chain seq x y z
N MET A 1 36.39 5.93 7.49
CA MET A 1 35.00 6.11 7.04
C MET A 1 34.14 5.05 7.72
N SER A 2 33.09 5.44 8.43
CA SER A 2 32.14 4.46 9.01
C SER A 2 31.40 3.80 7.83
N ALA A 3 31.34 2.46 7.84
CA ALA A 3 30.56 1.72 6.86
C ALA A 3 29.06 2.08 6.99
N PHE A 4 28.35 2.21 5.87
CA PHE A 4 26.89 2.42 5.86
C PHE A 4 26.20 1.35 6.70
N LYS A 5 25.34 1.77 7.62
CA LYS A 5 24.48 0.88 8.41
C LYS A 5 23.03 1.22 8.15
N SER A 6 22.32 0.27 7.56
CA SER A 6 20.89 0.41 7.29
C SER A 6 20.08 0.56 8.58
N TYR A 7 19.10 1.46 8.55
CA TYR A 7 18.05 1.57 9.55
C TYR A 7 16.79 0.85 9.07
N ARG A 8 16.08 0.19 9.99
CA ARG A 8 14.87 -0.56 9.68
C ARG A 8 13.79 -0.26 10.71
N VAL A 9 12.55 -0.10 10.22
CA VAL A 9 11.35 -0.02 11.04
C VAL A 9 10.36 -1.11 10.63
N SER A 10 9.57 -1.60 11.60
CA SER A 10 8.50 -2.56 11.37
C SER A 10 7.29 -2.14 12.17
N HIS A 11 6.12 -2.18 11.52
CA HIS A 11 4.84 -1.83 12.14
C HIS A 11 3.76 -2.81 11.73
N GLU A 12 2.87 -3.09 12.65
CA GLU A 12 1.68 -3.90 12.43
C GLU A 12 0.43 -3.07 12.70
N TYR A 13 -0.60 -3.32 11.90
CA TYR A 13 -1.91 -2.72 12.05
C TYR A 13 -2.98 -3.78 11.80
N VAL A 14 -4.04 -3.75 12.58
CA VAL A 14 -5.20 -4.61 12.36
C VAL A 14 -6.38 -3.72 12.03
N GLN A 15 -6.90 -3.86 10.82
CA GLN A 15 -8.14 -3.21 10.43
C GLN A 15 -9.30 -4.18 10.43
N THR A 16 -10.51 -3.65 10.57
CA THR A 16 -11.77 -4.38 10.52
C THR A 16 -12.59 -3.90 9.33
N ASN A 17 -13.01 -4.85 8.49
CA ASN A 17 -13.78 -4.55 7.29
C ASN A 17 -15.17 -5.19 7.39
N PRO A 18 -16.27 -4.43 7.10
CA PRO A 18 -17.65 -4.91 7.20
C PRO A 18 -18.07 -5.72 5.95
N ALA A 19 -17.33 -6.78 5.66
CA ALA A 19 -17.53 -7.68 4.55
C ALA A 19 -16.78 -8.99 4.78
N THR A 20 -17.06 -10.03 3.99
CA THR A 20 -16.33 -11.31 4.07
C THR A 20 -14.94 -11.20 3.46
N PRO A 21 -13.98 -12.09 3.82
CA PRO A 21 -12.65 -12.11 3.20
C PRO A 21 -12.70 -12.22 1.67
N GLU A 22 -13.66 -12.96 1.11
CA GLU A 22 -13.86 -13.11 -0.35
C GLU A 22 -14.23 -11.78 -1.03
N GLN A 23 -14.91 -10.90 -0.31
CA GLN A 23 -15.29 -9.57 -0.80
C GLN A 23 -14.15 -8.54 -0.63
N VAL A 24 -13.38 -8.66 0.44
CA VAL A 24 -12.28 -7.73 0.77
C VAL A 24 -11.03 -8.03 -0.05
N PHE A 25 -10.64 -9.30 -0.17
CA PHE A 25 -9.36 -9.71 -0.76
C PHE A 25 -9.13 -9.18 -2.18
N PRO A 26 -10.11 -9.23 -3.11
CA PRO A 26 -9.94 -8.68 -4.45
C PRO A 26 -9.65 -7.17 -4.46
N LEU A 27 -10.11 -6.42 -3.45
CA LEU A 27 -9.92 -4.96 -3.35
C LEU A 27 -8.49 -4.57 -2.98
N LEU A 28 -7.68 -5.52 -2.52
CA LEU A 28 -6.25 -5.30 -2.23
C LEU A 28 -5.39 -5.27 -3.51
N CYS A 29 -5.96 -5.60 -4.66
CA CYS A 29 -5.31 -5.53 -5.95
C CYS A 29 -5.05 -4.06 -6.37
N PRO A 30 -3.85 -3.68 -6.86
CA PRO A 30 -3.56 -2.31 -7.27
C PRO A 30 -4.51 -1.78 -8.35
N VAL A 31 -5.01 -2.65 -9.23
CA VAL A 31 -6.01 -2.29 -10.24
C VAL A 31 -7.34 -1.94 -9.57
N ARG A 32 -7.75 -2.72 -8.56
CA ARG A 32 -9.00 -2.51 -7.83
C ARG A 32 -8.92 -1.39 -6.79
N GLU A 33 -7.72 -1.04 -6.31
CA GLU A 33 -7.54 0.14 -5.45
C GLU A 33 -7.97 1.43 -6.14
N ALA A 34 -7.89 1.49 -7.47
CA ALA A 34 -8.41 2.60 -8.26
C ALA A 34 -9.93 2.80 -8.12
N ASP A 35 -10.68 1.76 -7.75
CA ASP A 35 -12.13 1.82 -7.59
C ASP A 35 -12.53 2.52 -6.28
N TRP A 36 -11.70 2.44 -5.24
CA TRP A 36 -12.08 2.87 -3.89
C TRP A 36 -11.11 3.83 -3.20
N LEU A 37 -9.81 3.84 -3.58
CA LEU A 37 -8.80 4.68 -2.93
C LEU A 37 -8.68 6.03 -3.67
N PRO A 38 -9.07 7.16 -3.04
CA PRO A 38 -8.94 8.48 -3.64
C PRO A 38 -7.48 8.81 -3.96
N GLY A 39 -7.24 9.34 -5.17
CA GLY A 39 -5.90 9.76 -5.62
C GLY A 39 -4.94 8.61 -5.95
N TRP A 40 -5.40 7.35 -5.88
CA TRP A 40 -4.57 6.23 -6.28
C TRP A 40 -4.20 6.29 -7.75
N GLN A 41 -2.91 6.20 -8.04
CA GLN A 41 -2.36 6.16 -9.39
C GLN A 41 -1.36 5.01 -9.49
N TYR A 42 -1.50 4.21 -10.51
CA TYR A 42 -0.59 3.10 -10.79
C TYR A 42 -0.42 2.94 -12.30
N ARG A 43 0.66 2.28 -12.68
CA ARG A 43 0.89 1.81 -14.04
C ARG A 43 1.26 0.33 -13.99
N LEU A 44 0.40 -0.52 -14.54
CA LEU A 44 0.65 -1.96 -14.64
C LEU A 44 1.77 -2.20 -15.66
N ILE A 45 2.83 -2.88 -15.22
CA ILE A 45 3.99 -3.21 -16.07
C ILE A 45 3.87 -4.63 -16.60
N TYR A 46 3.56 -5.59 -15.70
CA TYR A 46 3.41 -6.99 -16.04
C TYR A 46 2.33 -7.64 -15.17
N SER A 47 1.42 -8.33 -15.83
CA SER A 47 0.45 -9.26 -15.25
C SER A 47 -0.13 -10.06 -16.39
N ASP A 48 -0.25 -11.37 -16.25
CA ASP A 48 -0.90 -12.25 -17.25
C ASP A 48 -2.41 -12.10 -17.22
N SER A 49 -2.98 -11.92 -16.01
CA SER A 49 -4.43 -11.79 -15.80
C SER A 49 -4.96 -10.36 -15.92
N GLY A 50 -4.07 -9.34 -15.91
CA GLY A 50 -4.43 -7.93 -15.86
C GLY A 50 -4.82 -7.44 -14.47
N VAL A 51 -4.67 -8.26 -13.43
CA VAL A 51 -4.92 -7.95 -12.01
C VAL A 51 -3.76 -8.46 -11.16
N ALA A 52 -3.88 -8.34 -9.82
CA ALA A 52 -2.87 -8.88 -8.91
C ALA A 52 -2.78 -10.40 -9.03
N GLU A 53 -1.56 -10.87 -9.16
CA GLU A 53 -1.16 -12.27 -9.17
C GLU A 53 0.30 -12.38 -8.73
N LEU A 54 0.78 -13.57 -8.43
CA LEU A 54 2.18 -13.78 -8.09
C LEU A 54 3.09 -13.31 -9.24
N GLY A 55 4.07 -12.46 -8.93
CA GLY A 55 4.98 -11.89 -9.93
C GLY A 55 4.43 -10.67 -10.69
N CYS A 56 3.20 -10.23 -10.42
CA CYS A 56 2.67 -8.98 -10.97
C CYS A 56 3.60 -7.80 -10.60
N VAL A 57 3.93 -6.97 -11.59
CA VAL A 57 4.78 -5.78 -11.44
C VAL A 57 4.01 -4.54 -11.85
N PHE A 58 4.06 -3.50 -11.03
CA PHE A 58 3.45 -2.20 -11.31
C PHE A 58 4.29 -1.07 -10.71
N THR A 59 4.03 0.15 -11.14
CA THR A 59 4.67 1.35 -10.58
C THR A 59 3.64 2.31 -10.02
N THR A 60 4.06 3.10 -9.05
CA THR A 60 3.30 4.23 -8.49
C THR A 60 4.16 5.48 -8.46
N PRO A 61 3.58 6.70 -8.56
CA PRO A 61 4.33 7.92 -8.40
C PRO A 61 5.04 8.01 -7.05
N ASN A 62 6.21 8.64 -7.01
CA ASN A 62 6.94 8.95 -5.79
C ASN A 62 7.38 10.43 -5.79
N PRO A 63 6.95 11.28 -4.87
CA PRO A 63 5.96 10.96 -3.83
C PRO A 63 4.61 10.58 -4.42
N PRO A 64 3.78 9.84 -3.68
CA PRO A 64 2.41 9.60 -4.13
C PRO A 64 1.76 10.94 -4.44
N ALA A 65 0.93 10.96 -5.49
CA ALA A 65 0.23 12.18 -5.88
C ALA A 65 -0.36 12.88 -4.65
N SER A 66 -0.16 14.19 -4.55
CA SER A 66 -0.78 14.95 -3.47
C SER A 66 -2.27 14.66 -3.41
N PRO A 67 -2.88 14.51 -2.22
CA PRO A 67 -4.33 14.37 -2.09
C PRO A 67 -5.13 15.50 -2.80
N SER A 68 -4.48 16.63 -3.06
CA SER A 68 -5.04 17.76 -3.81
C SER A 68 -5.03 17.60 -5.34
N GLY A 69 -4.51 16.48 -5.87
CA GLY A 69 -4.51 16.23 -7.33
C GLY A 69 -3.64 17.20 -8.15
N GLN A 70 -2.76 17.99 -7.51
CA GLN A 70 -1.88 18.89 -8.24
C GLN A 70 -0.85 18.09 -9.05
N PRO A 71 -0.71 18.34 -10.37
CA PRO A 71 0.31 17.71 -11.17
C PRO A 71 1.70 18.10 -10.66
N LEU A 72 2.59 17.10 -10.59
CA LEU A 72 4.00 17.32 -10.29
C LEU A 72 4.58 18.35 -11.26
N ARG A 73 5.42 19.25 -10.75
CA ARG A 73 6.05 20.29 -11.59
C ARG A 73 6.86 19.62 -12.72
N PRO A 74 6.82 20.17 -13.96
CA PRO A 74 7.39 19.53 -15.17
C PRO A 74 8.87 19.14 -15.11
N ASN A 75 9.64 19.63 -14.14
CA ASN A 75 11.08 19.39 -13.99
C ASN A 75 11.46 18.48 -12.82
N GLN A 76 10.53 17.90 -12.09
CA GLN A 76 10.80 16.77 -11.21
C GLN A 76 10.50 15.51 -12.02
N ALA A 77 11.53 14.86 -12.53
CA ALA A 77 11.41 13.48 -12.97
C ALA A 77 10.87 12.72 -11.77
N ALA A 78 9.57 12.42 -11.80
CA ALA A 78 8.92 11.68 -10.74
C ALA A 78 9.61 10.32 -10.69
N SER A 79 10.41 10.08 -9.65
CA SER A 79 10.89 8.74 -9.41
C SER A 79 9.66 7.88 -9.15
N GLU A 80 9.55 6.76 -9.83
CA GLU A 80 8.47 5.81 -9.58
C GLU A 80 8.93 4.80 -8.52
N ASN A 81 8.02 4.44 -7.63
CA ASN A 81 8.19 3.25 -6.82
C ASN A 81 7.86 2.03 -7.68
N THR A 82 8.74 1.06 -7.73
CA THR A 82 8.48 -0.22 -8.40
C THR A 82 7.98 -1.23 -7.38
N TRP A 83 6.85 -1.85 -7.67
CA TRP A 83 6.18 -2.85 -6.85
C TRP A 83 6.20 -4.21 -7.51
N ILE A 84 6.36 -5.25 -6.72
CA ILE A 84 6.20 -6.63 -7.13
C ILE A 84 5.34 -7.39 -6.11
N VAL A 85 4.40 -8.19 -6.60
CA VAL A 85 3.62 -9.13 -5.78
C VAL A 85 4.48 -10.36 -5.52
N THR A 86 4.84 -10.59 -4.27
CA THR A 86 5.74 -11.69 -3.85
C THR A 86 5.03 -12.87 -3.20
N GLU A 87 3.77 -12.69 -2.83
CA GLU A 87 2.85 -13.75 -2.38
C GLU A 87 1.44 -13.42 -2.87
N TYR A 88 0.72 -14.39 -3.37
CA TYR A 88 -0.68 -14.25 -3.75
C TYR A 88 -1.40 -15.59 -3.55
N ASP A 89 -2.21 -15.69 -2.51
CA ASP A 89 -2.99 -16.88 -2.19
C ASP A 89 -4.44 -16.49 -1.90
N PRO A 90 -5.33 -16.55 -2.91
CA PRO A 90 -6.73 -16.23 -2.72
C PRO A 90 -7.51 -17.30 -1.92
N THR A 91 -6.92 -18.48 -1.71
CA THR A 91 -7.56 -19.55 -0.92
C THR A 91 -7.44 -19.29 0.57
N THR A 92 -6.30 -18.78 1.00
CA THR A 92 -6.03 -18.42 2.40
C THR A 92 -6.01 -16.91 2.62
N PHE A 93 -6.36 -16.11 1.60
CA PHE A 93 -6.44 -14.65 1.63
C PHE A 93 -5.15 -13.99 2.09
N ARG A 94 -4.02 -14.37 1.48
CA ARG A 94 -2.71 -13.80 1.72
C ARG A 94 -2.19 -13.10 0.48
N ILE A 95 -1.70 -11.89 0.68
CA ILE A 95 -0.99 -11.13 -0.36
C ILE A 95 0.20 -10.43 0.26
N ALA A 96 1.33 -10.44 -0.45
CA ALA A 96 2.50 -9.69 -0.06
C ALA A 96 3.09 -8.94 -1.24
N TYR A 97 3.66 -7.79 -0.92
CA TYR A 97 4.31 -6.89 -1.86
C TYR A 97 5.70 -6.54 -1.37
N VAL A 98 6.59 -6.32 -2.31
CA VAL A 98 7.81 -5.56 -2.09
C VAL A 98 7.78 -4.36 -3.01
N TRP A 99 8.04 -3.17 -2.49
CA TRP A 99 8.29 -2.02 -3.35
C TRP A 99 9.59 -1.32 -3.03
N ILE A 100 10.16 -0.74 -4.06
CA ILE A 100 11.45 -0.06 -4.01
C ILE A 100 11.25 1.41 -4.37
N ASN A 101 11.61 2.28 -3.44
CA ASN A 101 11.92 3.66 -3.71
C ASN A 101 13.41 3.72 -4.07
N PRO A 102 13.76 3.92 -5.35
CA PRO A 102 15.13 3.75 -5.82
C PRO A 102 16.16 4.55 -5.00
N GLY A 103 17.20 3.86 -4.52
CA GLY A 103 18.29 4.45 -3.76
C GLY A 103 17.93 4.90 -2.34
N LYS A 104 16.67 4.80 -1.91
CA LYS A 104 16.22 5.29 -0.61
C LYS A 104 15.73 4.20 0.33
N ILE A 105 14.65 3.51 -0.04
CA ILE A 105 13.93 2.60 0.86
C ILE A 105 13.44 1.39 0.06
N ILE A 106 13.53 0.22 0.68
CA ILE A 106 12.77 -0.97 0.28
C ILE A 106 11.74 -1.29 1.35
N THR A 107 10.52 -1.60 0.93
CA THR A 107 9.42 -1.91 1.85
C THR A 107 8.81 -3.26 1.50
N GLU A 108 8.66 -4.09 2.51
CA GLU A 108 7.86 -5.31 2.48
C GLU A 108 6.50 -5.01 3.11
N LEU A 109 5.43 -5.39 2.43
CA LEU A 109 4.05 -5.33 2.92
C LEU A 109 3.45 -6.72 2.88
N ARG A 110 2.88 -7.19 3.99
CA ARG A 110 2.14 -8.45 4.05
C ARG A 110 0.77 -8.19 4.61
N ILE A 111 -0.25 -8.78 3.98
CA ILE A 111 -1.63 -8.68 4.40
C ILE A 111 -2.21 -10.09 4.49
N GLN A 112 -2.79 -10.40 5.64
CA GLN A 112 -3.51 -11.64 5.90
C GLN A 112 -4.94 -11.29 6.31
N LEU A 113 -5.92 -11.85 5.61
CA LEU A 113 -7.33 -11.70 6.00
C LEU A 113 -7.81 -12.95 6.73
N THR A 114 -8.63 -12.75 7.75
CA THR A 114 -9.33 -13.81 8.48
C THR A 114 -10.77 -13.38 8.74
N SER A 115 -11.71 -14.34 8.72
CA SER A 115 -13.06 -14.08 9.16
C SER A 115 -13.05 -13.88 10.68
N ALA A 116 -13.57 -12.75 11.16
CA ALA A 116 -13.71 -12.49 12.58
C ALA A 116 -15.10 -12.89 13.09
N GLU A 117 -16.13 -12.52 12.33
CA GLU A 117 -17.55 -12.81 12.56
C GLU A 117 -18.23 -12.94 11.20
N PRO A 118 -19.48 -13.46 11.10
CA PRO A 118 -20.24 -13.47 9.86
C PRO A 118 -20.33 -12.07 9.24
N GLY A 119 -19.79 -11.90 8.03
CA GLY A 119 -19.76 -10.62 7.33
C GLY A 119 -18.73 -9.60 7.83
N VAL A 120 -17.75 -10.04 8.65
CA VAL A 120 -16.69 -9.18 9.17
C VAL A 120 -15.31 -9.84 8.95
N THR A 121 -14.43 -9.10 8.33
CA THR A 121 -13.03 -9.49 8.10
C THR A 121 -12.09 -8.71 9.02
N ARG A 122 -11.12 -9.42 9.60
CA ARG A 122 -9.94 -8.85 10.23
C ARG A 122 -8.78 -8.94 9.25
N SER A 123 -8.16 -7.79 8.93
CA SER A 123 -7.01 -7.69 8.04
C SER A 123 -5.78 -7.33 8.86
N GLN A 124 -4.85 -8.28 9.02
CA GLN A 124 -3.56 -8.03 9.65
C GLN A 124 -2.60 -7.51 8.59
N ILE A 125 -2.07 -6.32 8.80
CA ILE A 125 -1.20 -5.61 7.88
C ILE A 125 0.15 -5.40 8.56
N CYS A 126 1.22 -5.91 7.93
CA CYS A 126 2.59 -5.82 8.46
C CYS A 126 3.47 -5.09 7.45
N TYR A 127 4.11 -4.01 7.90
CA TYR A 127 5.11 -3.27 7.14
C TYR A 127 6.51 -3.49 7.70
N ARG A 128 7.49 -3.65 6.80
CA ARG A 128 8.90 -3.65 7.12
C ARG A 128 9.64 -2.77 6.13
N CYS A 129 10.12 -1.62 6.59
CA CYS A 129 10.82 -0.64 5.76
C CYS A 129 12.31 -0.62 6.11
N THR A 130 13.18 -0.69 5.12
CA THR A 130 14.63 -0.75 5.27
C THR A 130 15.28 0.35 4.43
N GLY A 131 16.11 1.18 5.06
CA GLY A 131 16.85 2.24 4.37
C GLY A 131 17.99 1.66 3.51
N LEU A 132 18.10 2.13 2.29
CA LEU A 132 19.14 1.76 1.33
C LEU A 132 20.27 2.79 1.26
N SER A 133 20.10 3.94 1.92
CA SER A 133 21.05 5.04 1.97
C SER A 133 20.89 5.85 3.26
N GLU A 134 21.81 6.77 3.53
CA GLU A 134 21.68 7.71 4.65
C GLU A 134 20.45 8.62 4.50
N GLU A 135 20.06 8.95 3.26
CA GLU A 135 18.83 9.69 3.00
C GLU A 135 17.60 8.85 3.36
N GLY A 136 17.54 7.59 2.92
CA GLY A 136 16.48 6.66 3.29
C GLY A 136 16.40 6.42 4.79
N ASN A 137 17.56 6.30 5.48
CA ASN A 137 17.61 6.19 6.92
C ASN A 137 17.01 7.41 7.63
N ARG A 138 17.29 8.63 7.13
CA ARG A 138 16.71 9.87 7.69
C ARG A 138 15.19 9.92 7.51
N GLU A 139 14.71 9.54 6.32
CA GLU A 139 13.29 9.49 6.01
C GLU A 139 12.55 8.50 6.92
N LEU A 140 13.10 7.29 7.11
CA LEU A 140 12.51 6.25 7.96
C LEU A 140 12.42 6.62 9.43
N ARG A 141 13.24 7.55 9.94
CA ARG A 141 13.12 8.06 11.32
C ARG A 141 11.82 8.84 11.55
N GLY A 142 11.20 9.35 10.48
CA GLY A 142 9.88 9.98 10.52
C GLY A 142 8.72 8.99 10.43
N TYR A 143 8.98 7.72 10.10
CA TYR A 143 7.95 6.67 9.98
C TYR A 143 7.70 6.03 11.35
N ASP A 144 7.26 6.84 12.31
CA ASP A 144 6.90 6.37 13.64
C ASP A 144 5.54 5.64 13.62
N ARG A 145 5.18 5.06 14.76
CA ARG A 145 3.91 4.35 14.93
C ARG A 145 2.70 5.22 14.61
N LYS A 146 2.71 6.47 15.07
CA LYS A 146 1.61 7.42 14.87
C LYS A 146 1.40 7.74 13.38
N TRP A 147 2.49 7.92 12.65
CA TRP A 147 2.45 8.14 11.20
C TRP A 147 1.82 6.94 10.47
N PHE A 148 2.23 5.70 10.83
CA PHE A 148 1.66 4.47 10.26
C PHE A 148 0.19 4.31 10.59
N GLU A 149 -0.18 4.47 11.86
CA GLU A 149 -1.57 4.34 12.30
C GLU A 149 -2.49 5.33 11.57
N ALA A 150 -2.10 6.59 11.46
CA ALA A 150 -2.90 7.59 10.75
C ALA A 150 -3.10 7.24 9.26
N ARG A 151 -2.04 6.75 8.60
CA ARG A 151 -2.10 6.32 7.20
C ARG A 151 -3.00 5.12 7.01
N LEU A 152 -2.89 4.11 7.85
CA LEU A 152 -3.68 2.88 7.74
C LEU A 152 -5.11 3.06 8.19
N GLN A 153 -5.40 3.93 9.16
CA GLN A 153 -6.76 4.34 9.51
C GLN A 153 -7.48 5.02 8.33
N ASN A 154 -6.77 5.89 7.60
CA ASN A 154 -7.33 6.48 6.39
C ASN A 154 -7.63 5.42 5.32
N TRP A 155 -6.72 4.47 5.12
CA TRP A 155 -6.91 3.37 4.18
C TRP A 155 -8.09 2.48 4.58
N GLU A 156 -8.22 2.12 5.87
CA GLU A 156 -9.36 1.41 6.44
C GLU A 156 -10.68 2.16 6.25
N THR A 157 -10.68 3.47 6.49
CA THR A 157 -11.87 4.32 6.32
C THR A 157 -12.35 4.31 4.87
N THR A 158 -11.44 4.44 3.92
CA THR A 158 -11.80 4.52 2.50
C THR A 158 -12.28 3.19 1.93
N ILE A 159 -11.62 2.08 2.25
CA ILE A 159 -12.08 0.76 1.80
C ILE A 159 -13.42 0.40 2.46
N ASN A 160 -13.61 0.73 3.73
CA ASN A 160 -14.87 0.48 4.44
C ASN A 160 -16.02 1.33 3.93
N HIS A 161 -15.75 2.55 3.46
CA HIS A 161 -16.75 3.36 2.77
C HIS A 161 -17.21 2.65 1.49
N TYR A 162 -16.25 2.23 0.65
CA TYR A 162 -16.56 1.52 -0.59
C TYR A 162 -17.32 0.20 -0.35
N LEU A 163 -16.93 -0.58 0.64
CA LEU A 163 -17.61 -1.83 1.00
C LEU A 163 -19.07 -1.63 1.41
N ARG A 164 -19.41 -0.47 1.99
CA ARG A 164 -20.79 -0.14 2.41
C ARG A 164 -21.62 0.48 1.30
N THR A 165 -21.02 1.28 0.44
CA THR A 165 -21.73 2.14 -0.52
C THR A 165 -21.57 1.72 -1.98
N GLY A 166 -20.50 0.96 -2.30
CA GLY A 166 -20.07 0.71 -3.67
C GLY A 166 -19.46 1.92 -4.38
N GLU A 167 -19.25 3.03 -3.67
CA GLU A 167 -18.75 4.28 -4.22
C GLU A 167 -17.41 4.68 -3.61
N LYS A 168 -16.56 5.30 -4.42
CA LYS A 168 -15.31 5.89 -3.94
C LYS A 168 -15.60 7.08 -3.02
N MET A 169 -14.89 7.12 -1.90
CA MET A 169 -14.97 8.27 -0.99
C MET A 169 -14.51 9.55 -1.70
N PRO A 170 -15.22 10.69 -1.56
CA PRO A 170 -14.77 11.96 -2.11
C PRO A 170 -13.37 12.31 -1.58
N ALA A 171 -12.53 12.89 -2.45
CA ALA A 171 -11.26 13.45 -1.98
C ALA A 171 -11.55 14.52 -0.92
N ALA A 172 -10.78 14.54 0.17
CA ALA A 172 -10.93 15.58 1.18
C ALA A 172 -10.77 16.95 0.51
N SER A 173 -11.81 17.77 0.61
CA SER A 173 -11.74 19.17 0.16
C SER A 173 -10.70 19.87 1.02
N GLY A 174 -9.56 20.24 0.42
CA GLY A 174 -8.50 21.00 1.05
C GLY A 174 -8.90 22.45 1.32
#